data_1f55520499a9d5c39a8ec94a854c67ac
#
_entry.id   1f55520499a9d5c39a8ec94a854c67ac
#
_cell.length_a   1.000
_cell.length_b   1.000
_cell.length_c   1.000
_cell.angle_alpha   90.00
_cell.angle_beta   90.00
_cell.angle_gamma   90.00
#
_symmetry.space_group_name_H-M   'P 1'
#
loop_
_entity.id
_entity.type
_entity.pdbx_description
1 polymer ?
#
loop_
_entity_poly.entity_id
_entity_poly.type
_entity_poly.pdbx_seq_one_letter_code
_entity_poly.pdbx_strand_id
1 'polypeptide(L)'
;MSVPVTVGIDIGTSSVKAVAADEDGTVVASARVPHEMRVPAPGRLEHDAADAWRTGPRRALRELGDLDVRGVSVAAMVPSLTAVDAGGVPIQPGLLYGDERGHTGKSGNPIEAGELLAFLDWLVSEAPDAAGYWPAQAVANHALSGEAVLDTSTAATAHPLFDWKTWDPAVAAAHGTRPDQFPRLVPTAFEAAHVDGDGPPLASGCIDALAEQIVAGADDDGDVLVLLGTTLIIWAVTDTLDEVPGLYTLPHTAAGKMLVGGPSNAGGLFCNWAASLLGAPTRPPDPHHVPVWAPYPRGERSLMHDATKRASLVDLDLTHDAAAVRRAAFEASAFVARRILDVAREHHGIAPRRLVASGGGTRVEEWVQAVADATALPVHCVAVPEGGALGSAWLARIAAGFEEPMAMTEGRRWARHGRTVDPDPVWVDAMARRYERFLQVSA
;
A
#
# COMPACT_ATOMS: atom_id res chain seq x y z
N MET A 1 35.27 -9.54 -5.81
CA MET A 1 34.04 -9.97 -6.52
C MET A 1 32.91 -9.24 -5.83
N SER A 2 32.03 -8.59 -6.56
CA SER A 2 30.82 -7.96 -6.01
C SER A 2 29.91 -9.05 -5.42
N VAL A 3 29.26 -8.75 -4.30
CA VAL A 3 28.28 -9.66 -3.69
C VAL A 3 27.06 -9.76 -4.62
N PRO A 4 26.59 -10.98 -4.96
CA PRO A 4 25.38 -11.12 -5.75
C PRO A 4 24.17 -10.56 -4.99
N VAL A 5 23.32 -9.82 -5.69
CA VAL A 5 22.14 -9.18 -5.10
C VAL A 5 20.89 -9.44 -5.92
N THR A 6 19.73 -9.35 -5.28
CA THR A 6 18.46 -9.21 -5.98
C THR A 6 17.87 -7.83 -5.73
N VAL A 7 17.18 -7.29 -6.73
CA VAL A 7 16.65 -5.94 -6.70
C VAL A 7 15.14 -5.97 -6.66
N GLY A 8 14.57 -5.28 -5.68
CA GLY A 8 13.15 -4.98 -5.65
C GLY A 8 12.89 -3.50 -5.90
N ILE A 9 11.87 -3.24 -6.69
CA ILE A 9 11.38 -1.90 -7.01
C ILE A 9 9.97 -1.78 -6.47
N ASP A 10 9.68 -0.66 -5.82
CA ASP A 10 8.35 -0.33 -5.27
C ASP A 10 7.87 1.00 -5.89
N ILE A 11 6.77 0.95 -6.64
CA ILE A 11 6.11 2.11 -7.20
C ILE A 11 5.03 2.58 -6.22
N GLY A 12 5.41 3.50 -5.34
CA GLY A 12 4.49 4.13 -4.39
C GLY A 12 3.84 5.40 -4.93
N THR A 13 3.05 6.07 -4.08
CA THR A 13 2.27 7.26 -4.47
C THR A 13 3.12 8.51 -4.73
N SER A 14 4.30 8.63 -4.13
CA SER A 14 5.14 9.85 -4.20
C SER A 14 6.58 9.61 -4.64
N SER A 15 6.96 8.35 -4.86
CA SER A 15 8.29 7.99 -5.32
C SER A 15 8.34 6.53 -5.76
N VAL A 16 9.22 6.24 -6.70
CA VAL A 16 9.72 4.89 -6.92
C VAL A 16 10.92 4.67 -6.01
N LYS A 17 10.93 3.54 -5.30
CA LYS A 17 12.04 3.10 -4.46
C LYS A 17 12.62 1.83 -5.03
N ALA A 18 13.93 1.68 -4.96
CA ALA A 18 14.60 0.44 -5.28
C ALA A 18 15.58 0.07 -4.17
N VAL A 19 15.67 -1.21 -3.85
CA VAL A 19 16.69 -1.76 -2.95
C VAL A 19 17.38 -2.94 -3.61
N ALA A 20 18.69 -3.04 -3.41
CA ALA A 20 19.47 -4.22 -3.71
C ALA A 20 19.81 -4.92 -2.40
N ALA A 21 19.39 -6.18 -2.27
CA ALA A 21 19.61 -6.99 -1.07
C ALA A 21 20.46 -8.22 -1.38
N ASP A 22 21.34 -8.58 -0.45
CA ASP A 22 22.13 -9.80 -0.51
C ASP A 22 21.30 -11.03 -0.07
N GLU A 23 21.96 -12.20 0.06
CA GLU A 23 21.30 -13.45 0.42
C GLU A 23 20.64 -13.43 1.81
N ASP A 24 21.15 -12.61 2.72
CA ASP A 24 20.64 -12.46 4.08
C ASP A 24 19.59 -11.35 4.20
N GLY A 25 19.26 -10.66 3.10
CA GLY A 25 18.33 -9.53 3.10
C GLY A 25 18.95 -8.23 3.59
N THR A 26 20.28 -8.15 3.68
CA THR A 26 20.97 -6.90 3.99
C THR A 26 20.90 -5.99 2.77
N VAL A 27 20.35 -4.79 2.95
CA VAL A 27 20.28 -3.79 1.90
C VAL A 27 21.68 -3.20 1.67
N VAL A 28 22.28 -3.51 0.52
CA VAL A 28 23.64 -3.05 0.15
C VAL A 28 23.60 -1.75 -0.67
N ALA A 29 22.47 -1.47 -1.34
CA ALA A 29 22.23 -0.20 -2.03
C ALA A 29 20.74 0.12 -2.06
N SER A 30 20.42 1.40 -2.09
CA SER A 30 19.04 1.88 -2.24
C SER A 30 18.99 3.13 -3.11
N ALA A 31 17.89 3.29 -3.83
CA ALA A 31 17.61 4.47 -4.63
C ALA A 31 16.16 4.93 -4.40
N ARG A 32 15.93 6.23 -4.56
CA ARG A 32 14.61 6.84 -4.46
C ARG A 32 14.44 7.91 -5.54
N VAL A 33 13.53 7.68 -6.45
CA VAL A 33 13.15 8.60 -7.52
C VAL A 33 11.82 9.24 -7.16
N PRO A 34 11.79 10.50 -6.70
CA PRO A 34 10.55 11.22 -6.41
C PRO A 34 9.73 11.44 -7.68
N HIS A 35 8.42 11.39 -7.54
CA HIS A 35 7.44 11.85 -8.53
C HIS A 35 6.25 12.50 -7.84
N GLU A 36 5.42 13.19 -8.60
CA GLU A 36 4.28 13.92 -8.08
C GLU A 36 2.98 13.10 -8.19
N MET A 37 2.21 13.07 -7.11
CA MET A 37 0.79 12.74 -7.19
C MET A 37 0.02 14.03 -7.50
N ARG A 38 -0.60 14.09 -8.67
CA ARG A 38 -1.36 15.26 -9.14
C ARG A 38 -2.80 15.17 -8.63
N VAL A 39 -3.34 16.32 -8.24
CA VAL A 39 -4.73 16.52 -7.85
C VAL A 39 -5.32 17.61 -8.76
N PRO A 40 -5.60 17.32 -10.04
CA PRO A 40 -6.01 18.34 -11.02
C PRO A 40 -7.40 18.94 -10.73
N ALA A 41 -8.23 18.23 -9.98
CA ALA A 41 -9.53 18.69 -9.48
C ALA A 41 -9.89 17.94 -8.20
N PRO A 42 -10.85 18.43 -7.39
CA PRO A 42 -11.38 17.68 -6.27
C PRO A 42 -11.76 16.25 -6.69
N GLY A 43 -11.35 15.26 -5.91
CA GLY A 43 -11.63 13.84 -6.18
C GLY A 43 -10.82 13.20 -7.30
N ARG A 44 -9.93 13.92 -7.99
CA ARG A 44 -9.06 13.35 -9.02
C ARG A 44 -7.64 13.13 -8.47
N LEU A 45 -7.18 11.89 -8.54
CA LEU A 45 -5.85 11.47 -8.06
C LEU A 45 -5.12 10.74 -9.18
N GLU A 46 -4.04 11.31 -9.69
CA GLU A 46 -3.35 10.75 -10.84
C GLU A 46 -1.84 10.96 -10.79
N HIS A 47 -1.12 10.06 -11.46
CA HIS A 47 0.29 10.23 -11.80
C HIS A 47 0.47 10.65 -13.27
N ASP A 48 1.60 11.28 -13.56
CA ASP A 48 2.19 11.17 -14.87
C ASP A 48 2.73 9.75 -15.04
N ALA A 49 1.95 8.88 -15.70
CA ALA A 49 2.28 7.46 -15.80
C ALA A 49 3.58 7.21 -16.60
N ALA A 50 3.90 8.10 -17.56
CA ALA A 50 5.14 7.99 -18.31
C ALA A 50 6.38 8.30 -17.44
N ASP A 51 6.27 9.26 -16.54
CA ASP A 51 7.33 9.59 -15.59
C ASP A 51 7.40 8.57 -14.45
N ALA A 52 6.29 8.40 -13.71
CA ALA A 52 6.26 7.61 -12.48
C ALA A 52 6.37 6.10 -12.73
N TRP A 53 5.67 5.55 -13.75
CA TRP A 53 5.55 4.10 -13.93
C TRP A 53 6.49 3.53 -14.98
N ARG A 54 6.87 4.34 -15.98
CA ARG A 54 7.77 3.89 -17.07
C ARG A 54 9.21 4.32 -16.82
N THR A 55 9.45 5.61 -16.59
CA THR A 55 10.79 6.17 -16.42
C THR A 55 11.36 5.93 -15.04
N GLY A 56 10.54 6.09 -14.00
CA GLY A 56 10.92 5.97 -12.60
C GLY A 56 11.57 4.65 -12.24
N PRO A 57 11.00 3.48 -12.56
CA PRO A 57 11.61 2.17 -12.28
C PRO A 57 12.96 1.95 -12.95
N ARG A 58 13.10 2.33 -14.23
CA ARG A 58 14.39 2.26 -14.93
C ARG A 58 15.44 3.17 -14.32
N ARG A 59 15.02 4.36 -13.90
CA ARG A 59 15.91 5.31 -13.24
C ARG A 59 16.33 4.81 -11.86
N ALA A 60 15.41 4.30 -11.06
CA ALA A 60 15.70 3.75 -9.75
C ALA A 60 16.68 2.56 -9.83
N LEU A 61 16.48 1.66 -10.79
CA LEU A 61 17.42 0.54 -11.03
C LEU A 61 18.81 1.04 -11.38
N ARG A 62 18.94 2.03 -12.27
CA ARG A 62 20.24 2.61 -12.66
C ARG A 62 20.93 3.35 -11.50
N GLU A 63 20.18 4.04 -10.64
CA GLU A 63 20.73 4.77 -9.49
C GLU A 63 21.31 3.86 -8.39
N LEU A 64 21.02 2.55 -8.41
CA LEU A 64 21.69 1.57 -7.53
C LEU A 64 23.18 1.37 -7.86
N GLY A 65 23.61 1.77 -9.06
CA GLY A 65 25.01 1.63 -9.51
C GLY A 65 25.35 0.28 -10.12
N ASP A 66 26.64 0.00 -10.24
CA ASP A 66 27.17 -1.23 -10.85
C ASP A 66 27.23 -2.36 -9.82
N LEU A 67 26.20 -3.21 -9.83
CA LEU A 67 26.03 -4.34 -8.91
C LEU A 67 25.91 -5.66 -9.69
N ASP A 68 26.24 -6.77 -9.03
CA ASP A 68 26.02 -8.11 -9.58
C ASP A 68 24.55 -8.52 -9.37
N VAL A 69 23.65 -7.91 -10.18
CA VAL A 69 22.20 -8.12 -10.08
C VAL A 69 21.80 -9.47 -10.67
N ARG A 70 21.19 -10.32 -9.87
CA ARG A 70 20.81 -11.69 -10.23
C ARG A 70 19.31 -11.86 -10.48
N GLY A 71 18.49 -10.89 -10.14
CA GLY A 71 17.06 -10.86 -10.40
C GLY A 71 16.46 -9.52 -10.04
N VAL A 72 15.35 -9.18 -10.67
CA VAL A 72 14.59 -7.93 -10.46
C VAL A 72 13.13 -8.26 -10.28
N SER A 73 12.43 -7.50 -9.46
CA SER A 73 10.97 -7.58 -9.30
C SER A 73 10.39 -6.20 -9.05
N VAL A 74 9.13 -6.00 -9.46
CA VAL A 74 8.40 -4.74 -9.27
C VAL A 74 7.16 -4.98 -8.44
N ALA A 75 7.02 -4.23 -7.36
CA ALA A 75 5.75 -4.06 -6.63
C ALA A 75 5.13 -2.70 -6.98
N ALA A 76 3.81 -2.61 -6.96
CA ALA A 76 3.12 -1.35 -7.21
C ALA A 76 1.82 -1.25 -6.42
N MET A 77 1.40 0.01 -6.17
CA MET A 77 0.10 0.32 -5.56
C MET A 77 -1.06 -0.11 -6.45
N VAL A 78 -2.16 -0.50 -5.81
CA VAL A 78 -3.40 -0.94 -6.46
C VAL A 78 -4.64 -0.27 -5.84
N PRO A 79 -5.74 -0.14 -6.63
CA PRO A 79 -5.77 -0.23 -8.08
C PRO A 79 -5.05 0.93 -8.73
N SER A 80 -4.49 0.67 -9.89
CA SER A 80 -3.89 1.68 -10.75
C SER A 80 -4.13 1.28 -12.21
N LEU A 81 -4.39 2.24 -13.10
CA LEU A 81 -4.63 1.96 -14.51
C LEU A 81 -4.29 3.16 -15.40
N THR A 82 -3.74 2.89 -16.59
CA THR A 82 -3.55 3.88 -17.67
C THR A 82 -3.79 3.24 -19.03
N ALA A 83 -4.07 4.07 -20.05
CA ALA A 83 -4.06 3.64 -21.43
C ALA A 83 -2.68 3.80 -22.05
N VAL A 84 -2.29 2.85 -22.90
CA VAL A 84 -0.97 2.85 -23.57
C VAL A 84 -1.10 2.73 -25.08
N ASP A 85 -0.10 3.25 -25.80
CA ASP A 85 0.05 3.06 -27.24
C ASP A 85 0.67 1.69 -27.59
N ALA A 86 0.87 1.43 -28.89
CA ALA A 86 1.47 0.19 -29.39
C ALA A 86 2.91 -0.05 -28.94
N GLY A 87 3.60 0.98 -28.49
CA GLY A 87 4.96 0.89 -27.88
C GLY A 87 4.93 0.72 -26.36
N GLY A 88 3.75 0.55 -25.76
CA GLY A 88 3.58 0.46 -24.30
C GLY A 88 3.89 1.77 -23.58
N VAL A 89 3.78 2.91 -24.28
CA VAL A 89 3.98 4.23 -23.67
C VAL A 89 2.61 4.75 -23.18
N PRO A 90 2.50 5.17 -21.91
CA PRO A 90 1.29 5.78 -21.40
C PRO A 90 0.85 7.00 -22.23
N ILE A 91 -0.43 7.04 -22.65
CA ILE A 91 -1.05 8.12 -23.41
C ILE A 91 -2.14 8.84 -22.63
N GLN A 92 -2.43 8.34 -21.43
CA GLN A 92 -3.38 8.93 -20.47
C GLN A 92 -2.73 9.02 -19.10
N PRO A 93 -3.25 9.87 -18.17
CA PRO A 93 -2.80 9.85 -16.79
C PRO A 93 -2.94 8.45 -16.17
N GLY A 94 -2.08 8.15 -15.22
CA GLY A 94 -2.19 6.96 -14.39
C GLY A 94 -3.19 7.21 -13.26
N LEU A 95 -4.36 6.59 -13.31
CA LEU A 95 -5.38 6.68 -12.27
C LEU A 95 -4.95 5.90 -11.04
N LEU A 96 -5.26 6.42 -9.86
CA LEU A 96 -4.83 5.87 -8.57
C LEU A 96 -6.04 5.53 -7.69
N TYR A 97 -5.85 4.60 -6.78
CA TYR A 97 -6.82 4.28 -5.74
C TYR A 97 -7.36 5.55 -5.05
N GLY A 98 -8.67 5.59 -4.81
CA GLY A 98 -9.37 6.74 -4.25
C GLY A 98 -9.61 7.89 -5.23
N ASP A 99 -9.36 7.71 -6.52
CA ASP A 99 -9.83 8.62 -7.58
C ASP A 99 -11.33 8.44 -7.78
N GLU A 100 -12.08 9.54 -7.85
CA GLU A 100 -13.54 9.49 -7.99
C GLU A 100 -14.01 8.89 -9.33
N ARG A 101 -13.16 8.88 -10.35
CA ARG A 101 -13.42 8.19 -11.62
C ARG A 101 -13.60 6.67 -11.45
N GLY A 102 -13.09 6.10 -10.36
CA GLY A 102 -13.25 4.69 -9.99
C GLY A 102 -14.39 4.40 -9.03
N HIS A 103 -15.23 5.39 -8.68
CA HIS A 103 -16.32 5.17 -7.74
C HIS A 103 -17.58 4.69 -8.42
N THR A 104 -17.96 3.43 -8.17
CA THR A 104 -19.20 2.80 -8.68
C THR A 104 -20.31 2.75 -7.64
N GLY A 105 -20.15 3.38 -6.47
CA GLY A 105 -21.13 3.38 -5.38
C GLY A 105 -20.66 2.64 -4.13
N LYS A 106 -21.55 2.45 -3.16
CA LYS A 106 -21.26 1.72 -1.92
C LYS A 106 -21.34 0.22 -2.18
N SER A 107 -20.24 -0.51 -1.98
CA SER A 107 -20.25 -1.97 -1.93
C SER A 107 -20.00 -2.43 -0.50
N GLY A 108 -20.78 -3.42 -0.02
CA GLY A 108 -20.52 -4.08 1.26
C GLY A 108 -19.27 -4.97 1.22
N ASN A 109 -18.86 -5.40 0.03
CA ASN A 109 -17.65 -6.16 -0.21
C ASN A 109 -16.64 -5.30 -0.98
N PRO A 110 -15.49 -4.96 -0.38
CA PRO A 110 -14.49 -4.11 -1.02
C PRO A 110 -13.88 -4.69 -2.29
N ILE A 111 -13.84 -6.01 -2.43
CA ILE A 111 -13.34 -6.71 -3.64
C ILE A 111 -14.30 -6.50 -4.81
N GLU A 112 -15.61 -6.38 -4.53
CA GLU A 112 -16.65 -6.14 -5.52
C GLU A 112 -16.88 -4.64 -5.83
N ALA A 113 -16.07 -3.76 -5.25
CA ALA A 113 -16.22 -2.32 -5.43
C ALA A 113 -16.08 -1.85 -6.90
N GLY A 114 -15.43 -2.67 -7.74
CA GLY A 114 -15.32 -2.41 -9.18
C GLY A 114 -14.50 -1.16 -9.54
N GLU A 115 -13.66 -0.68 -8.64
CA GLU A 115 -12.90 0.58 -8.81
C GLU A 115 -12.04 0.54 -10.09
N LEU A 116 -11.36 -0.58 -10.35
CA LEU A 116 -10.53 -0.72 -11.55
C LEU A 116 -11.38 -0.75 -12.83
N LEU A 117 -12.56 -1.37 -12.81
CA LEU A 117 -13.46 -1.40 -13.97
C LEU A 117 -14.00 -0.01 -14.29
N ALA A 118 -14.29 0.81 -13.28
CA ALA A 118 -14.70 2.19 -13.52
C ALA A 118 -13.53 3.04 -14.07
N PHE A 119 -12.29 2.80 -13.66
CA PHE A 119 -11.12 3.37 -14.32
C PHE A 119 -11.05 2.95 -15.78
N LEU A 120 -11.30 1.68 -16.06
CA LEU A 120 -11.32 1.15 -17.42
C LEU A 120 -12.37 1.86 -18.29
N ASP A 121 -13.60 1.97 -17.80
CA ASP A 121 -14.70 2.66 -18.51
C ASP A 121 -14.33 4.11 -18.85
N TRP A 122 -13.74 4.83 -17.89
CA TRP A 122 -13.30 6.19 -18.13
C TRP A 122 -12.16 6.24 -19.17
N LEU A 123 -11.14 5.38 -19.04
CA LEU A 123 -10.00 5.35 -19.98
C LEU A 123 -10.43 4.96 -21.40
N VAL A 124 -11.36 4.02 -21.54
CA VAL A 124 -11.94 3.64 -22.84
C VAL A 124 -12.68 4.82 -23.46
N SER A 125 -13.40 5.62 -22.66
CA SER A 125 -14.07 6.81 -23.18
C SER A 125 -13.11 7.89 -23.66
N GLU A 126 -11.96 8.05 -22.99
CA GLU A 126 -10.95 9.07 -23.33
C GLU A 126 -9.95 8.61 -24.40
N ALA A 127 -9.70 7.31 -24.51
CA ALA A 127 -8.72 6.72 -25.42
C ALA A 127 -9.22 5.39 -26.00
N PRO A 128 -10.31 5.40 -26.81
CA PRO A 128 -10.93 4.18 -27.33
C PRO A 128 -10.01 3.38 -28.27
N ASP A 129 -9.04 4.03 -28.90
CA ASP A 129 -8.07 3.43 -29.81
C ASP A 129 -6.75 3.03 -29.11
N ALA A 130 -6.70 3.02 -27.78
CA ALA A 130 -5.53 2.59 -27.05
C ALA A 130 -5.13 1.15 -27.39
N ALA A 131 -3.84 0.89 -27.50
CA ALA A 131 -3.33 -0.46 -27.74
C ALA A 131 -3.51 -1.37 -26.52
N GLY A 132 -3.53 -0.77 -25.31
CA GLY A 132 -3.77 -1.51 -24.07
C GLY A 132 -4.17 -0.64 -22.91
N TYR A 133 -4.67 -1.30 -21.85
CA TYR A 133 -5.03 -0.69 -20.55
C TYR A 133 -4.28 -1.43 -19.45
N TRP A 134 -3.25 -0.78 -18.90
CA TRP A 134 -2.26 -1.45 -18.06
C TRP A 134 -2.14 -0.84 -16.66
N PRO A 135 -2.10 -1.68 -15.61
CA PRO A 135 -1.68 -1.25 -14.27
C PRO A 135 -0.24 -0.74 -14.24
N ALA A 136 0.10 0.04 -13.23
CA ALA A 136 1.43 0.61 -13.03
C ALA A 136 2.56 -0.43 -13.10
N GLN A 137 2.36 -1.60 -12.49
CA GLN A 137 3.32 -2.70 -12.52
C GLN A 137 3.60 -3.19 -13.95
N ALA A 138 2.55 -3.38 -14.77
CA ALA A 138 2.72 -3.84 -16.14
C ALA A 138 3.43 -2.81 -17.03
N VAL A 139 3.18 -1.51 -16.82
CA VAL A 139 3.93 -0.42 -17.48
C VAL A 139 5.41 -0.49 -17.10
N ALA A 140 5.73 -0.72 -15.83
CA ALA A 140 7.10 -0.85 -15.36
C ALA A 140 7.79 -2.11 -15.90
N ASN A 141 7.12 -3.25 -15.86
CA ASN A 141 7.65 -4.51 -16.39
C ASN A 141 7.94 -4.38 -17.88
N HIS A 142 7.01 -3.79 -18.66
CA HIS A 142 7.25 -3.50 -20.05
C HIS A 142 8.41 -2.53 -20.27
N ALA A 143 8.51 -1.49 -19.45
CA ALA A 143 9.64 -0.57 -19.52
C ALA A 143 10.98 -1.27 -19.27
N LEU A 144 11.04 -2.24 -18.38
CA LEU A 144 12.26 -2.96 -18.00
C LEU A 144 12.63 -4.07 -18.99
N SER A 145 11.66 -4.76 -19.60
CA SER A 145 11.89 -5.99 -20.37
C SER A 145 11.42 -5.94 -21.83
N GLY A 146 10.54 -5.01 -22.18
CA GLY A 146 9.84 -5.01 -23.47
C GLY A 146 8.57 -5.86 -23.48
N GLU A 147 8.26 -6.59 -22.39
CA GLU A 147 7.06 -7.42 -22.28
C GLU A 147 6.07 -6.88 -21.25
N ALA A 148 4.79 -6.73 -21.65
CA ALA A 148 3.72 -6.35 -20.76
C ALA A 148 3.26 -7.57 -19.95
N VAL A 149 3.76 -7.72 -18.74
CA VAL A 149 3.42 -8.82 -17.82
C VAL A 149 2.86 -8.29 -16.52
N LEU A 150 1.92 -9.07 -15.95
CA LEU A 150 1.26 -8.75 -14.69
C LEU A 150 1.14 -10.03 -13.84
N ASP A 151 1.39 -9.91 -12.55
CA ASP A 151 1.18 -11.01 -11.63
C ASP A 151 -0.30 -11.23 -11.29
N THR A 152 -0.63 -12.46 -10.88
CA THR A 152 -2.02 -12.84 -10.58
C THR A 152 -2.58 -12.18 -9.33
N SER A 153 -1.75 -11.77 -8.35
CA SER A 153 -2.24 -11.04 -7.17
C SER A 153 -2.69 -9.63 -7.52
N THR A 154 -1.95 -8.94 -8.37
CA THR A 154 -2.35 -7.63 -8.91
C THR A 154 -3.58 -7.76 -9.82
N ALA A 155 -3.63 -8.79 -10.68
CA ALA A 155 -4.78 -9.05 -11.54
C ALA A 155 -6.07 -9.32 -10.76
N ALA A 156 -5.99 -9.90 -9.56
CA ALA A 156 -7.15 -10.15 -8.69
C ALA A 156 -7.92 -8.86 -8.33
N THR A 157 -7.27 -7.71 -8.33
CA THR A 157 -7.93 -6.40 -8.10
C THR A 157 -8.83 -5.97 -9.26
N ALA A 158 -8.77 -6.66 -10.39
CA ALA A 158 -9.61 -6.45 -11.57
C ALA A 158 -10.80 -7.41 -11.64
N HIS A 159 -11.10 -8.18 -10.59
CA HIS A 159 -12.28 -9.05 -10.58
C HIS A 159 -13.57 -8.21 -10.81
N PRO A 160 -14.54 -8.66 -11.67
CA PRO A 160 -14.60 -9.95 -12.37
C PRO A 160 -13.88 -10.00 -13.75
N LEU A 161 -13.21 -8.95 -14.20
CA LEU A 161 -12.47 -8.97 -15.47
C LEU A 161 -11.36 -10.05 -15.44
N PHE A 162 -10.71 -10.25 -14.32
CA PHE A 162 -9.87 -11.42 -14.07
C PHE A 162 -10.70 -12.49 -13.35
N ASP A 163 -10.89 -13.63 -14.00
CA ASP A 163 -11.72 -14.75 -13.52
C ASP A 163 -10.97 -15.77 -12.66
N TRP A 164 -9.83 -15.38 -12.07
CA TRP A 164 -8.86 -16.18 -11.33
C TRP A 164 -7.99 -17.12 -12.20
N LYS A 165 -8.14 -17.05 -13.54
CA LYS A 165 -7.34 -17.84 -14.49
C LYS A 165 -6.86 -16.98 -15.66
N THR A 166 -7.75 -16.18 -16.22
CA THR A 166 -7.49 -15.38 -17.42
C THR A 166 -8.32 -14.11 -17.42
N TRP A 167 -8.08 -13.24 -18.40
CA TRP A 167 -8.96 -12.12 -18.69
C TRP A 167 -10.25 -12.61 -19.30
N ASP A 168 -11.40 -12.36 -18.65
CA ASP A 168 -12.70 -12.78 -19.13
C ASP A 168 -13.11 -11.99 -20.39
N PRO A 169 -13.32 -12.66 -21.55
CA PRO A 169 -13.63 -11.95 -22.79
C PRO A 169 -15.03 -11.31 -22.80
N ALA A 170 -15.99 -11.84 -22.04
CA ALA A 170 -17.32 -11.29 -21.97
C ALA A 170 -17.34 -10.02 -21.11
N VAL A 171 -16.65 -10.03 -19.99
CA VAL A 171 -16.47 -8.83 -19.15
C VAL A 171 -15.66 -7.78 -19.91
N ALA A 172 -14.55 -8.15 -20.56
CA ALA A 172 -13.77 -7.22 -21.38
C ALA A 172 -14.64 -6.55 -22.45
N ALA A 173 -15.44 -7.34 -23.18
CA ALA A 173 -16.34 -6.80 -24.21
C ALA A 173 -17.43 -5.89 -23.64
N ALA A 174 -17.96 -6.17 -22.45
CA ALA A 174 -18.93 -5.33 -21.77
C ALA A 174 -18.37 -3.94 -21.43
N HIS A 175 -17.05 -3.83 -21.21
CA HIS A 175 -16.32 -2.58 -20.98
C HIS A 175 -15.63 -2.03 -22.24
N GLY A 176 -16.04 -2.47 -23.44
CA GLY A 176 -15.53 -1.95 -24.72
C GLY A 176 -14.07 -2.32 -25.04
N THR A 177 -13.57 -3.38 -24.43
CA THR A 177 -12.18 -3.83 -24.58
C THR A 177 -12.09 -5.29 -25.05
N ARG A 178 -10.88 -5.78 -25.26
CA ARG A 178 -10.56 -7.17 -25.62
C ARG A 178 -9.45 -7.70 -24.71
N PRO A 179 -9.40 -9.03 -24.46
CA PRO A 179 -8.36 -9.64 -23.64
C PRO A 179 -6.91 -9.33 -24.04
N ASP A 180 -6.65 -9.15 -25.33
CA ASP A 180 -5.33 -8.83 -25.88
C ASP A 180 -4.85 -7.38 -25.57
N GLN A 181 -5.73 -6.53 -25.08
CA GLN A 181 -5.39 -5.19 -24.60
C GLN A 181 -4.88 -5.15 -23.16
N PHE A 182 -4.93 -6.30 -22.44
CA PHE A 182 -4.42 -6.43 -21.07
C PHE A 182 -3.07 -7.16 -21.05
N PRO A 183 -2.25 -6.95 -19.99
CA PRO A 183 -0.96 -7.61 -19.87
C PRO A 183 -1.07 -9.14 -19.83
N ARG A 184 -0.03 -9.84 -20.27
CA ARG A 184 0.09 -11.29 -20.09
C ARG A 184 0.16 -11.64 -18.58
N LEU A 185 -0.65 -12.59 -18.16
CA LEU A 185 -0.71 -13.03 -16.78
C LEU A 185 0.39 -14.06 -16.48
N VAL A 186 1.04 -13.90 -15.33
CA VAL A 186 2.05 -14.83 -14.81
C VAL A 186 1.78 -15.01 -13.31
N PRO A 187 1.87 -16.23 -12.75
CA PRO A 187 1.73 -16.41 -11.30
C PRO A 187 2.70 -15.50 -10.52
N THR A 188 2.26 -15.00 -9.38
CA THR A 188 3.06 -14.12 -8.51
C THR A 188 4.41 -14.76 -8.18
N ALA A 189 5.49 -13.97 -8.24
CA ALA A 189 6.88 -14.35 -8.00
C ALA A 189 7.56 -15.23 -9.07
N PHE A 190 6.84 -15.70 -10.10
CA PHE A 190 7.48 -16.47 -11.15
C PHE A 190 8.26 -15.58 -12.12
N GLU A 191 9.28 -16.13 -12.72
CA GLU A 191 9.99 -15.48 -13.82
C GLU A 191 9.01 -15.18 -14.97
N ALA A 192 8.99 -13.95 -15.42
CA ALA A 192 8.08 -13.47 -16.45
C ALA A 192 8.80 -13.00 -17.72
N ALA A 193 10.00 -12.45 -17.58
CA ALA A 193 10.80 -11.90 -18.67
C ALA A 193 12.26 -11.73 -18.20
N HIS A 194 13.08 -11.06 -19.02
CA HIS A 194 14.42 -10.62 -18.65
C HIS A 194 14.56 -9.11 -18.82
N VAL A 195 15.30 -8.46 -17.93
CA VAL A 195 15.62 -7.03 -18.05
C VAL A 195 16.40 -6.80 -19.35
N ASP A 196 15.99 -5.80 -20.13
CA ASP A 196 16.55 -5.46 -21.45
C ASP A 196 16.65 -6.66 -22.42
N GLY A 197 15.86 -7.72 -22.18
CA GLY A 197 15.72 -8.92 -23.03
C GLY A 197 16.73 -10.04 -22.76
N ASP A 198 17.93 -9.73 -22.26
CA ASP A 198 19.01 -10.69 -21.99
C ASP A 198 19.71 -10.48 -20.63
N GLY A 199 19.22 -9.52 -19.85
CA GLY A 199 19.71 -9.24 -18.50
C GLY A 199 19.21 -10.22 -17.45
N PRO A 200 19.23 -9.83 -16.15
CA PRO A 200 18.76 -10.69 -15.08
C PRO A 200 17.24 -10.99 -15.19
N PRO A 201 16.79 -12.15 -14.69
CA PRO A 201 15.39 -12.50 -14.64
C PRO A 201 14.54 -11.40 -14.01
N LEU A 202 13.39 -11.09 -14.61
CA LEU A 202 12.36 -10.20 -14.10
C LEU A 202 11.20 -11.05 -13.59
N ALA A 203 10.92 -10.96 -12.30
CA ALA A 203 9.73 -11.59 -11.72
C ALA A 203 8.45 -10.88 -12.20
N SER A 204 7.34 -11.62 -12.21
CA SER A 204 6.02 -11.05 -12.49
C SER A 204 5.65 -9.89 -11.55
N GLY A 205 6.17 -9.91 -10.32
CA GLY A 205 5.96 -8.89 -9.30
C GLY A 205 4.84 -9.20 -8.33
N CYS A 206 4.30 -8.18 -7.65
CA CYS A 206 3.15 -8.28 -6.75
C CYS A 206 2.58 -6.90 -6.36
N ILE A 207 1.52 -6.90 -5.57
CA ILE A 207 0.98 -5.71 -4.89
C ILE A 207 2.01 -5.21 -3.84
N ASP A 208 2.16 -3.89 -3.70
CA ASP A 208 3.07 -3.25 -2.74
C ASP A 208 2.85 -3.72 -1.28
N ALA A 209 1.59 -3.75 -0.84
CA ALA A 209 1.22 -4.21 0.50
C ALA A 209 1.56 -5.71 0.73
N LEU A 210 1.45 -6.54 -0.31
CA LEU A 210 1.86 -7.95 -0.24
C LEU A 210 3.38 -8.08 -0.11
N ALA A 211 4.13 -7.28 -0.88
CA ALA A 211 5.58 -7.25 -0.76
C ALA A 211 6.04 -6.85 0.64
N GLU A 212 5.44 -5.81 1.24
CA GLU A 212 5.74 -5.42 2.61
C GLU A 212 5.46 -6.54 3.61
N GLN A 213 4.34 -7.22 3.45
CA GLN A 213 3.92 -8.33 4.30
C GLN A 213 4.95 -9.47 4.32
N ILE A 214 5.52 -9.83 3.15
CA ILE A 214 6.49 -10.92 3.01
C ILE A 214 7.68 -10.78 3.96
N VAL A 215 8.16 -9.55 4.20
CA VAL A 215 9.38 -9.27 4.95
C VAL A 215 9.12 -8.55 6.29
N ALA A 216 7.88 -8.35 6.68
CA ALA A 216 7.55 -7.65 7.93
C ALA A 216 7.74 -8.55 9.17
N GLY A 217 7.55 -9.86 9.02
CA GLY A 217 7.62 -10.82 10.15
C GLY A 217 6.42 -10.69 11.11
N ALA A 218 5.27 -10.29 10.58
CA ALA A 218 3.99 -10.29 11.29
C ALA A 218 3.18 -11.51 10.82
N ASP A 219 3.52 -12.70 11.30
CA ASP A 219 3.07 -13.98 10.74
C ASP A 219 2.26 -14.83 11.72
N ASP A 220 2.26 -14.49 12.99
CA ASP A 220 1.59 -15.26 14.04
C ASP A 220 0.21 -14.68 14.39
N ASP A 221 -0.70 -15.53 14.88
CA ASP A 221 -2.00 -15.09 15.37
C ASP A 221 -1.88 -13.99 16.42
N GLY A 222 -2.61 -12.89 16.19
CA GLY A 222 -2.57 -11.70 17.04
C GLY A 222 -1.42 -10.75 16.69
N ASP A 223 -0.58 -11.05 15.72
CA ASP A 223 0.27 -10.04 15.12
C ASP A 223 -0.57 -9.09 14.28
N VAL A 224 -0.18 -7.83 14.24
CA VAL A 224 -0.81 -6.80 13.41
C VAL A 224 0.24 -6.11 12.59
N LEU A 225 0.13 -6.20 11.28
CA LEU A 225 0.93 -5.40 10.36
C LEU A 225 0.29 -4.02 10.19
N VAL A 226 1.07 -2.98 10.46
CA VAL A 226 0.68 -1.57 10.33
C VAL A 226 1.55 -0.90 9.28
N LEU A 227 1.00 -0.61 8.10
CA LEU A 227 1.74 0.10 7.06
C LEU A 227 1.48 1.61 7.21
N LEU A 228 2.49 2.32 7.69
CA LEU A 228 2.49 3.77 7.85
C LEU A 228 3.02 4.42 6.56
N GLY A 229 2.21 4.34 5.52
CA GLY A 229 2.48 4.89 4.20
C GLY A 229 1.68 6.17 3.92
N THR A 230 1.56 6.56 2.65
CA THR A 230 0.60 7.58 2.18
C THR A 230 -0.82 7.20 2.60
N THR A 231 -1.15 5.91 2.50
CA THR A 231 -2.33 5.25 3.06
C THR A 231 -1.93 4.60 4.39
N LEU A 232 -2.83 4.58 5.36
CA LEU A 232 -2.73 3.73 6.54
C LEU A 232 -3.31 2.36 6.19
N ILE A 233 -2.57 1.28 6.42
CA ILE A 233 -3.11 -0.07 6.22
C ILE A 233 -2.92 -0.86 7.51
N ILE A 234 -3.96 -1.56 7.94
CA ILE A 234 -3.97 -2.39 9.14
C ILE A 234 -4.36 -3.80 8.75
N TRP A 235 -3.53 -4.76 9.07
CA TRP A 235 -3.77 -6.18 8.87
C TRP A 235 -3.56 -6.96 10.15
N ALA A 236 -4.63 -7.48 10.74
CA ALA A 236 -4.55 -8.43 11.85
C ALA A 236 -4.42 -9.85 11.29
N VAL A 237 -3.47 -10.63 11.82
CA VAL A 237 -3.23 -12.01 11.43
C VAL A 237 -4.14 -12.95 12.20
N THR A 238 -4.80 -13.86 11.50
CA THR A 238 -5.70 -14.88 12.04
C THR A 238 -5.59 -16.19 11.26
N ASP A 239 -6.15 -17.27 11.77
CA ASP A 239 -6.30 -18.56 11.08
C ASP A 239 -7.71 -18.79 10.52
N THR A 240 -8.62 -17.82 10.66
CA THR A 240 -10.02 -17.93 10.23
C THR A 240 -10.28 -17.17 8.93
N LEU A 241 -11.15 -17.74 8.08
CA LEU A 241 -11.54 -17.18 6.76
C LEU A 241 -12.89 -16.44 6.81
N ASP A 242 -13.43 -16.14 7.98
CA ASP A 242 -14.75 -15.52 8.07
C ASP A 242 -14.71 -14.05 7.60
N GLU A 243 -15.73 -13.60 6.91
CA GLU A 243 -15.85 -12.23 6.46
C GLU A 243 -16.21 -11.29 7.60
N VAL A 244 -15.55 -10.14 7.68
CA VAL A 244 -15.87 -9.05 8.60
C VAL A 244 -16.49 -7.89 7.82
N PRO A 245 -17.72 -7.48 8.13
CA PRO A 245 -18.34 -6.36 7.42
C PRO A 245 -17.49 -5.10 7.42
N GLY A 246 -17.25 -4.55 6.22
CA GLY A 246 -16.45 -3.34 6.02
C GLY A 246 -14.93 -3.54 6.04
N LEU A 247 -14.43 -4.75 6.31
CA LEU A 247 -13.03 -5.12 6.25
C LEU A 247 -12.79 -6.15 5.15
N TYR A 248 -11.55 -6.21 4.68
CA TYR A 248 -11.09 -7.28 3.80
C TYR A 248 -10.68 -8.49 4.66
N THR A 249 -10.97 -9.69 4.17
CA THR A 249 -10.36 -10.93 4.63
C THR A 249 -9.59 -11.53 3.46
N LEU A 250 -8.28 -11.60 3.56
CA LEU A 250 -7.37 -11.98 2.48
C LEU A 250 -6.40 -13.06 2.95
N PRO A 251 -5.93 -13.96 2.06
CA PRO A 251 -4.86 -14.88 2.40
C PRO A 251 -3.59 -14.16 2.82
N HIS A 252 -2.95 -14.66 3.86
CA HIS A 252 -1.61 -14.26 4.27
C HIS A 252 -0.55 -15.03 3.46
N THR A 253 0.65 -14.47 3.31
CA THR A 253 1.79 -15.20 2.73
C THR A 253 2.29 -16.33 3.63
N ALA A 254 2.10 -16.24 4.95
CA ALA A 254 2.35 -17.34 5.86
C ALA A 254 1.28 -18.44 5.71
N ALA A 255 1.72 -19.70 5.63
CA ALA A 255 0.85 -20.84 5.35
C ALA A 255 -0.26 -20.99 6.41
N GLY A 256 -1.51 -21.14 5.96
CA GLY A 256 -2.67 -21.33 6.84
C GLY A 256 -3.10 -20.10 7.61
N LYS A 257 -2.58 -18.91 7.25
CA LYS A 257 -2.97 -17.65 7.88
C LYS A 257 -3.76 -16.76 6.93
N MET A 258 -4.54 -15.88 7.53
CA MET A 258 -5.36 -14.88 6.87
C MET A 258 -5.05 -13.50 7.43
N LEU A 259 -5.36 -12.47 6.68
CA LEU A 259 -5.33 -11.07 7.08
C LEU A 259 -6.75 -10.52 7.16
N VAL A 260 -7.08 -9.90 8.27
CA VAL A 260 -8.33 -9.16 8.45
C VAL A 260 -8.02 -7.69 8.69
N GLY A 261 -8.63 -6.82 7.92
CA GLY A 261 -8.37 -5.39 8.04
C GLY A 261 -8.57 -4.62 6.75
N GLY A 262 -7.71 -3.66 6.48
CA GLY A 262 -7.74 -2.95 5.21
C GLY A 262 -7.11 -1.57 5.22
N PRO A 263 -7.13 -0.91 4.03
CA PRO A 263 -6.57 0.41 3.84
C PRO A 263 -7.53 1.52 4.29
N SER A 264 -6.97 2.60 4.84
CA SER A 264 -7.68 3.81 5.24
C SER A 264 -7.02 5.06 4.64
N ASN A 265 -7.84 6.05 4.31
CA ASN A 265 -7.40 7.36 3.85
C ASN A 265 -6.79 8.23 4.98
N ALA A 266 -6.85 7.78 6.23
CA ALA A 266 -6.28 8.43 7.40
C ALA A 266 -4.75 8.24 7.55
N GLY A 267 -4.05 7.97 6.46
CA GLY A 267 -2.59 7.75 6.44
C GLY A 267 -1.76 9.02 6.35
N GLY A 268 -0.52 8.86 5.91
CA GLY A 268 0.47 9.94 5.83
C GLY A 268 0.04 11.11 4.96
N LEU A 269 -0.79 10.90 3.94
CA LEU A 269 -1.33 12.01 3.14
C LEU A 269 -2.18 12.95 3.99
N PHE A 270 -3.08 12.39 4.82
CA PHE A 270 -3.87 13.17 5.76
C PHE A 270 -2.97 13.85 6.81
N CYS A 271 -2.07 13.10 7.46
CA CYS A 271 -1.19 13.64 8.49
C CYS A 271 -0.30 14.78 7.97
N ASN A 272 0.27 14.62 6.77
CA ASN A 272 1.09 15.66 6.13
C ASN A 272 0.28 16.88 5.72
N TRP A 273 -0.92 16.67 5.17
CA TRP A 273 -1.83 17.76 4.84
C TRP A 273 -2.20 18.56 6.11
N ALA A 274 -2.64 17.87 7.17
CA ALA A 274 -2.95 18.51 8.44
C ALA A 274 -1.77 19.31 9.00
N ALA A 275 -0.55 18.71 8.98
CA ALA A 275 0.66 19.40 9.42
C ALA A 275 1.01 20.64 8.57
N SER A 276 0.70 20.62 7.26
CA SER A 276 0.95 21.76 6.37
C SER A 276 0.05 22.96 6.63
N LEU A 277 -1.11 22.78 7.26
CA LEU A 277 -2.04 23.83 7.66
C LEU A 277 -1.62 24.53 8.96
N LEU A 278 -0.69 23.94 9.69
CA LEU A 278 -0.28 24.38 11.03
C LEU A 278 1.14 24.93 10.99
N GLY A 279 1.44 25.89 11.84
CA GLY A 279 2.82 26.28 12.11
C GLY A 279 3.59 25.18 12.87
N ALA A 280 4.91 25.32 12.92
CA ALA A 280 5.72 24.42 13.74
C ALA A 280 5.31 24.55 15.22
N PRO A 281 5.14 23.40 15.94
CA PRO A 281 4.81 23.44 17.36
C PRO A 281 5.95 24.06 18.16
N THR A 282 5.63 24.93 19.10
CA THR A 282 6.61 25.61 19.96
C THR A 282 6.76 24.96 21.32
N ARG A 283 5.90 24.04 21.66
CA ARG A 283 5.90 23.28 22.92
C ARG A 283 5.30 21.87 22.68
N PRO A 284 5.58 20.88 23.55
CA PRO A 284 4.90 19.59 23.50
C PRO A 284 3.38 19.77 23.77
N PRO A 285 2.52 18.92 23.19
CA PRO A 285 1.09 18.94 23.47
C PRO A 285 0.78 18.43 24.87
N ASP A 286 -0.28 18.97 25.50
CA ASP A 286 -0.80 18.48 26.77
C ASP A 286 -1.72 17.27 26.52
N PRO A 287 -1.48 16.10 27.15
CA PRO A 287 -2.29 14.90 26.99
C PRO A 287 -3.80 15.10 27.25
N HIS A 288 -4.15 16.04 28.13
CA HIS A 288 -5.55 16.29 28.50
C HIS A 288 -6.19 17.42 27.68
N HIS A 289 -5.45 18.03 26.76
CA HIS A 289 -5.88 19.20 25.99
C HIS A 289 -5.60 19.06 24.50
N VAL A 290 -6.23 18.05 23.88
CA VAL A 290 -6.13 17.73 22.45
C VAL A 290 -7.55 17.63 21.88
N PRO A 291 -7.89 18.35 20.79
CA PRO A 291 -9.18 18.25 20.13
C PRO A 291 -9.34 16.91 19.39
N VAL A 292 -10.52 16.61 18.87
CA VAL A 292 -10.79 15.37 18.16
C VAL A 292 -10.98 15.63 16.67
N TRP A 293 -10.29 14.86 15.82
CA TRP A 293 -10.38 14.95 14.38
C TRP A 293 -10.96 13.68 13.76
N ALA A 294 -11.97 13.80 12.89
CA ALA A 294 -12.39 12.76 11.95
C ALA A 294 -11.57 12.91 10.66
N PRO A 295 -10.69 11.97 10.29
CA PRO A 295 -9.60 12.18 9.32
C PRO A 295 -9.99 11.86 7.87
N TYR A 296 -11.13 12.33 7.37
CA TYR A 296 -11.70 11.93 6.09
C TYR A 296 -11.76 13.04 5.02
N PRO A 297 -10.67 13.78 4.73
CA PRO A 297 -10.75 14.91 3.77
C PRO A 297 -11.11 14.47 2.35
N ARG A 298 -10.94 13.18 2.04
CA ARG A 298 -11.22 12.57 0.73
C ARG A 298 -12.03 11.28 0.83
N GLY A 299 -12.96 11.20 1.75
CA GLY A 299 -13.72 9.97 2.02
C GLY A 299 -12.94 8.95 2.86
N GLU A 300 -13.55 7.80 3.10
CA GLU A 300 -12.93 6.70 3.83
C GLU A 300 -13.19 5.37 3.13
N ARG A 301 -12.22 4.47 3.23
CA ARG A 301 -12.25 3.13 2.65
C ARG A 301 -12.73 2.12 3.70
N SER A 302 -11.83 1.52 4.47
CA SER A 302 -12.18 0.46 5.44
C SER A 302 -13.21 0.89 6.45
N LEU A 303 -14.12 -0.02 6.73
CA LEU A 303 -15.32 0.08 7.56
C LEU A 303 -16.47 0.87 6.94
N MET A 304 -16.21 1.96 6.24
CA MET A 304 -17.28 2.84 5.74
C MET A 304 -17.51 2.71 4.23
N HIS A 305 -16.44 2.55 3.45
CA HIS A 305 -16.48 2.57 1.98
C HIS A 305 -17.30 3.74 1.44
N ASP A 306 -17.07 4.94 2.01
CA ASP A 306 -17.83 6.16 1.74
C ASP A 306 -16.93 7.29 1.25
N ALA A 307 -16.91 7.50 -0.05
CA ALA A 307 -16.17 8.58 -0.71
C ALA A 307 -16.71 9.98 -0.37
N THR A 308 -17.95 10.07 0.12
CA THR A 308 -18.60 11.35 0.43
C THR A 308 -18.28 11.88 1.84
N LYS A 309 -17.71 11.04 2.71
CA LYS A 309 -17.26 11.47 4.05
C LYS A 309 -16.30 12.64 3.92
N ARG A 310 -16.40 13.57 4.87
CA ARG A 310 -15.47 14.71 4.96
C ARG A 310 -14.92 14.84 6.36
N ALA A 311 -13.70 15.38 6.43
CA ALA A 311 -13.01 15.60 7.70
C ALA A 311 -13.75 16.64 8.55
N SER A 312 -13.72 16.43 9.86
CA SER A 312 -14.20 17.41 10.84
C SER A 312 -13.26 17.48 12.03
N LEU A 313 -13.02 18.68 12.54
CA LEU A 313 -12.26 18.93 13.76
C LEU A 313 -13.24 19.49 14.79
N VAL A 314 -13.41 18.80 15.90
CA VAL A 314 -14.39 19.14 16.94
C VAL A 314 -13.71 19.35 18.29
N ASP A 315 -14.47 19.94 19.22
CA ASP A 315 -14.03 20.24 20.58
C ASP A 315 -12.81 21.20 20.60
N LEU A 316 -12.69 22.06 19.59
CA LEU A 316 -11.67 23.08 19.49
C LEU A 316 -12.11 24.36 20.22
N ASP A 317 -11.22 24.93 21.02
CA ASP A 317 -11.42 26.20 21.69
C ASP A 317 -10.18 27.11 21.56
N LEU A 318 -10.27 28.34 22.12
CA LEU A 318 -9.22 29.35 21.98
C LEU A 318 -7.91 29.04 22.72
N THR A 319 -7.87 27.97 23.50
CA THR A 319 -6.67 27.57 24.26
C THR A 319 -5.84 26.51 23.52
N HIS A 320 -6.39 25.91 22.44
CA HIS A 320 -5.68 24.97 21.61
C HIS A 320 -4.64 25.68 20.71
N ASP A 321 -3.46 25.13 20.65
CA ASP A 321 -2.37 25.59 19.79
C ASP A 321 -2.04 24.58 18.67
N ALA A 322 -1.07 24.94 17.83
CA ALA A 322 -0.63 24.11 16.73
C ALA A 322 -0.14 22.72 17.19
N ALA A 323 0.43 22.59 18.39
CA ALA A 323 0.89 21.31 18.93
C ALA A 323 -0.29 20.37 19.23
N ALA A 324 -1.34 20.90 19.87
CA ALA A 324 -2.55 20.15 20.19
C ALA A 324 -3.26 19.68 18.92
N VAL A 325 -3.42 20.54 17.92
CA VAL A 325 -4.10 20.21 16.66
C VAL A 325 -3.26 19.22 15.82
N ARG A 326 -1.92 19.37 15.81
CA ARG A 326 -1.02 18.42 15.16
C ARG A 326 -1.10 17.02 15.80
N ARG A 327 -1.09 16.97 17.14
CA ARG A 327 -1.27 15.70 17.87
C ARG A 327 -2.62 15.08 17.55
N ALA A 328 -3.70 15.86 17.48
CA ALA A 328 -5.02 15.37 17.10
C ALA A 328 -5.04 14.71 15.72
N ALA A 329 -4.25 15.17 14.76
CA ALA A 329 -4.16 14.54 13.45
C ALA A 329 -3.51 13.14 13.53
N PHE A 330 -2.44 12.97 14.29
CA PHE A 330 -1.82 11.66 14.50
C PHE A 330 -2.73 10.73 15.32
N GLU A 331 -3.41 11.26 16.34
CA GLU A 331 -4.40 10.48 17.11
C GLU A 331 -5.57 10.03 16.24
N ALA A 332 -6.06 10.86 15.34
CA ALA A 332 -7.14 10.51 14.41
C ALA A 332 -6.75 9.31 13.53
N SER A 333 -5.54 9.32 12.97
CA SER A 333 -5.00 8.17 12.24
C SER A 333 -4.90 6.92 13.12
N ALA A 334 -4.38 7.07 14.33
CA ALA A 334 -4.25 5.97 15.30
C ALA A 334 -5.61 5.43 15.77
N PHE A 335 -6.63 6.29 15.90
CA PHE A 335 -8.00 5.87 16.24
C PHE A 335 -8.65 5.06 15.13
N VAL A 336 -8.37 5.37 13.86
CA VAL A 336 -8.81 4.52 12.75
C VAL A 336 -8.16 3.14 12.84
N ALA A 337 -6.86 3.07 13.12
CA ALA A 337 -6.18 1.79 13.34
C ALA A 337 -6.83 0.99 14.47
N ARG A 338 -7.05 1.62 15.64
CA ARG A 338 -7.74 1.00 16.78
C ARG A 338 -9.14 0.52 16.41
N ARG A 339 -9.93 1.32 15.70
CA ARG A 339 -11.29 0.97 15.28
C ARG A 339 -11.32 -0.28 14.38
N ILE A 340 -10.39 -0.39 13.43
CA ILE A 340 -10.25 -1.58 12.59
C ILE A 340 -9.97 -2.81 13.46
N LEU A 341 -9.06 -2.71 14.43
CA LEU A 341 -8.74 -3.79 15.37
C LEU A 341 -9.89 -4.15 16.30
N ASP A 342 -10.63 -3.15 16.77
CA ASP A 342 -11.80 -3.39 17.63
C ASP A 342 -12.88 -4.16 16.86
N VAL A 343 -13.17 -3.80 15.61
CA VAL A 343 -14.12 -4.53 14.74
C VAL A 343 -13.62 -5.95 14.44
N ALA A 344 -12.35 -6.12 14.11
CA ALA A 344 -11.77 -7.44 13.89
C ALA A 344 -11.86 -8.32 15.15
N ARG A 345 -11.62 -7.75 16.33
CA ARG A 345 -11.76 -8.46 17.61
C ARG A 345 -13.21 -8.85 17.90
N GLU A 346 -14.17 -7.96 17.68
CA GLU A 346 -15.59 -8.22 17.93
C GLU A 346 -16.15 -9.35 17.06
N HIS A 347 -15.72 -9.44 15.81
CA HIS A 347 -16.21 -10.44 14.86
C HIS A 347 -15.45 -11.78 14.90
N HIS A 348 -14.14 -11.75 15.13
CA HIS A 348 -13.29 -12.95 15.07
C HIS A 348 -12.62 -13.32 16.40
N GLY A 349 -12.83 -12.55 17.46
CA GLY A 349 -12.13 -12.78 18.72
C GLY A 349 -10.60 -12.56 18.60
N ILE A 350 -10.13 -11.90 17.54
CA ILE A 350 -8.70 -11.61 17.37
C ILE A 350 -8.23 -10.77 18.55
N ALA A 351 -7.21 -11.29 19.27
CA ALA A 351 -6.56 -10.57 20.37
C ALA A 351 -5.21 -10.03 19.89
N PRO A 352 -5.12 -8.77 19.45
CA PRO A 352 -3.84 -8.18 19.05
C PRO A 352 -2.84 -8.26 20.20
N ARG A 353 -1.61 -8.72 19.89
CA ARG A 353 -0.53 -8.86 20.88
C ARG A 353 0.60 -7.88 20.67
N ARG A 354 0.90 -7.57 19.42
CA ARG A 354 1.92 -6.60 19.03
C ARG A 354 1.59 -6.00 17.68
N LEU A 355 2.10 -4.80 17.46
CA LEU A 355 2.02 -4.14 16.17
C LEU A 355 3.41 -4.18 15.51
N VAL A 356 3.47 -4.59 14.24
CA VAL A 356 4.67 -4.52 13.42
C VAL A 356 4.47 -3.39 12.42
N ALA A 357 5.21 -2.30 12.56
CA ALA A 357 5.07 -1.12 11.72
C ALA A 357 6.14 -1.07 10.63
N SER A 358 5.68 -0.86 9.38
CA SER A 358 6.51 -0.66 8.20
C SER A 358 6.13 0.63 7.47
N GLY A 359 6.91 1.00 6.46
CA GLY A 359 6.68 2.20 5.65
C GLY A 359 7.35 3.46 6.16
N GLY A 360 7.32 4.50 5.32
CA GLY A 360 8.03 5.76 5.59
C GLY A 360 7.58 6.52 6.83
N GLY A 361 6.34 6.31 7.28
CA GLY A 361 5.77 6.90 8.49
C GLY A 361 6.41 6.40 9.78
N THR A 362 7.11 5.27 9.76
CA THR A 362 7.88 4.79 10.92
C THR A 362 9.01 5.75 11.35
N ARG A 363 9.40 6.69 10.47
CA ARG A 363 10.35 7.77 10.78
C ARG A 363 9.71 8.95 11.52
N VAL A 364 8.37 9.00 11.60
CA VAL A 364 7.60 10.05 12.28
C VAL A 364 7.27 9.56 13.69
N GLU A 365 8.11 9.92 14.66
CA GLU A 365 7.99 9.45 16.05
C GLU A 365 6.62 9.72 16.65
N GLU A 366 6.08 10.93 16.43
CA GLU A 366 4.76 11.33 16.94
C GLU A 366 3.63 10.43 16.43
N TRP A 367 3.73 9.97 15.17
CA TRP A 367 2.70 9.09 14.60
C TRP A 367 2.80 7.67 15.17
N VAL A 368 4.02 7.11 15.24
CA VAL A 368 4.25 5.79 15.83
C VAL A 368 3.82 5.76 17.29
N GLN A 369 4.18 6.81 18.06
CA GLN A 369 3.75 6.94 19.47
C GLN A 369 2.23 7.02 19.59
N ALA A 370 1.55 7.80 18.74
CA ALA A 370 0.09 7.89 18.76
C ALA A 370 -0.57 6.52 18.48
N VAL A 371 0.01 5.70 17.59
CA VAL A 371 -0.49 4.34 17.34
C VAL A 371 -0.30 3.44 18.56
N ALA A 372 0.87 3.49 19.21
CA ALA A 372 1.12 2.73 20.44
C ALA A 372 0.14 3.13 21.56
N ASP A 373 -0.03 4.44 21.77
CA ASP A 373 -0.90 4.99 22.81
C ASP A 373 -2.39 4.66 22.56
N ALA A 374 -2.86 4.76 21.30
CA ALA A 374 -4.25 4.50 20.94
C ALA A 374 -4.63 3.03 21.12
N THR A 375 -3.72 2.13 20.78
CA THR A 375 -3.95 0.68 20.83
C THR A 375 -3.57 0.06 22.18
N ALA A 376 -2.83 0.79 23.01
CA ALA A 376 -2.20 0.31 24.25
C ALA A 376 -1.28 -0.93 24.01
N LEU A 377 -0.67 -1.02 22.83
CA LEU A 377 0.22 -2.12 22.43
C LEU A 377 1.59 -1.59 22.00
N PRO A 378 2.66 -2.35 22.24
CA PRO A 378 3.97 -2.00 21.72
C PRO A 378 3.99 -2.02 20.19
N VAL A 379 4.65 -1.04 19.57
CA VAL A 379 4.87 -0.95 18.13
C VAL A 379 6.32 -1.28 17.81
N HIS A 380 6.54 -2.38 17.13
CA HIS A 380 7.84 -2.83 16.63
C HIS A 380 8.06 -2.30 15.22
N CYS A 381 8.86 -1.26 15.05
CA CYS A 381 9.20 -0.77 13.73
C CYS A 381 10.19 -1.71 13.03
N VAL A 382 9.96 -2.03 11.76
CA VAL A 382 10.94 -2.75 10.94
C VAL A 382 12.22 -1.92 10.79
N ALA A 383 13.37 -2.59 10.66
CA ALA A 383 14.65 -1.90 10.51
C ALA A 383 14.80 -1.25 9.12
N VAL A 384 14.17 -1.86 8.09
CA VAL A 384 14.17 -1.37 6.70
C VAL A 384 12.76 -0.88 6.35
N PRO A 385 12.53 0.44 6.36
CA PRO A 385 11.19 1.00 6.09
C PRO A 385 10.73 0.88 4.64
N GLU A 386 11.63 0.51 3.73
CA GLU A 386 11.34 0.26 2.32
C GLU A 386 10.85 -1.19 2.10
N GLY A 387 9.92 -1.67 2.94
CA GLY A 387 9.44 -3.04 2.96
C GLY A 387 8.88 -3.51 1.62
N GLY A 388 8.14 -2.67 0.91
CA GLY A 388 7.63 -3.00 -0.43
C GLY A 388 8.76 -3.33 -1.43
N ALA A 389 9.83 -2.54 -1.44
CA ALA A 389 10.98 -2.83 -2.28
C ALA A 389 11.78 -4.04 -1.78
N LEU A 390 11.97 -4.21 -0.46
CA LEU A 390 12.68 -5.36 0.10
C LEU A 390 11.93 -6.68 -0.15
N GLY A 391 10.62 -6.71 0.05
CA GLY A 391 9.81 -7.89 -0.25
C GLY A 391 9.78 -8.21 -1.74
N SER A 392 9.76 -7.18 -2.59
CA SER A 392 9.91 -7.35 -4.03
C SER A 392 11.29 -7.96 -4.38
N ALA A 393 12.38 -7.59 -3.69
CA ALA A 393 13.70 -8.21 -3.87
C ALA A 393 13.69 -9.69 -3.46
N TRP A 394 12.88 -10.08 -2.46
CA TRP A 394 12.66 -11.49 -2.13
C TRP A 394 12.00 -12.25 -3.28
N LEU A 395 10.97 -11.67 -3.92
CA LEU A 395 10.33 -12.29 -5.10
C LEU A 395 11.31 -12.42 -6.28
N ALA A 396 12.21 -11.45 -6.43
CA ALA A 396 13.27 -11.53 -7.43
C ALA A 396 14.22 -12.73 -7.19
N ARG A 397 14.46 -13.15 -5.94
CA ARG A 397 15.23 -14.36 -5.62
C ARG A 397 14.54 -15.61 -6.09
N ILE A 398 13.20 -15.67 -5.92
CA ILE A 398 12.38 -16.80 -6.41
C ILE A 398 12.50 -16.90 -7.93
N ALA A 399 12.27 -15.80 -8.65
CA ALA A 399 12.38 -15.77 -10.11
C ALA A 399 13.79 -16.10 -10.61
N ALA A 400 14.82 -15.75 -9.87
CA ALA A 400 16.21 -16.06 -10.19
C ALA A 400 16.62 -17.52 -9.83
N GLY A 401 15.70 -18.32 -9.27
CA GLY A 401 15.96 -19.71 -8.89
C GLY A 401 16.83 -19.91 -7.65
N PHE A 402 17.01 -18.88 -6.81
CA PHE A 402 17.69 -19.00 -5.52
C PHE A 402 16.79 -19.56 -4.43
N GLU A 403 15.49 -19.48 -4.63
CA GLU A 403 14.46 -19.97 -3.72
C GLU A 403 13.43 -20.79 -4.50
N GLU A 404 12.77 -21.74 -3.84
CA GLU A 404 11.69 -22.52 -4.46
C GLU A 404 10.47 -21.62 -4.76
N PRO A 405 9.66 -21.94 -5.79
CA PRO A 405 8.50 -21.13 -6.17
C PRO A 405 7.49 -20.88 -5.02
N MET A 406 7.39 -21.80 -4.07
CA MET A 406 6.51 -21.68 -2.90
C MET A 406 7.18 -20.99 -1.70
N ALA A 407 8.43 -20.52 -1.83
CA ALA A 407 9.18 -19.91 -0.74
C ALA A 407 8.76 -18.45 -0.43
N MET A 408 7.64 -17.99 -0.97
CA MET A 408 7.10 -16.65 -0.64
C MET A 408 6.93 -16.49 0.88
N THR A 409 6.48 -17.53 1.57
CA THR A 409 6.32 -17.58 3.03
C THR A 409 7.65 -17.54 3.81
N GLU A 410 8.78 -17.78 3.16
CA GLU A 410 10.11 -17.78 3.77
C GLU A 410 10.73 -16.37 3.82
N GLY A 411 10.13 -15.39 3.20
CA GLY A 411 10.63 -14.00 3.17
C GLY A 411 10.77 -13.37 4.55
N ARG A 412 10.04 -13.90 5.56
CA ARG A 412 10.21 -13.53 6.97
C ARG A 412 11.65 -13.71 7.50
N ARG A 413 12.49 -14.51 6.84
CA ARG A 413 13.93 -14.62 7.18
C ARG A 413 14.66 -13.29 7.03
N TRP A 414 14.13 -12.40 6.20
CA TRP A 414 14.63 -11.05 5.99
C TRP A 414 14.03 -10.02 6.94
N ALA A 415 13.04 -10.40 7.74
CA ALA A 415 12.48 -9.51 8.75
C ALA A 415 13.56 -9.09 9.74
N ARG A 416 13.71 -7.79 9.93
CA ARG A 416 14.62 -7.21 10.93
C ARG A 416 13.84 -6.19 11.74
N HIS A 417 13.84 -6.38 13.04
CA HIS A 417 13.26 -5.42 13.96
C HIS A 417 14.24 -4.28 14.21
N GLY A 418 13.76 -3.07 14.11
CA GLY A 418 14.46 -1.85 14.50
C GLY A 418 14.09 -1.47 15.94
N ARG A 419 13.59 -0.26 16.13
CA ARG A 419 13.17 0.22 17.45
C ARG A 419 11.77 -0.28 17.82
N THR A 420 11.55 -0.41 19.13
CA THR A 420 10.22 -0.60 19.71
C THR A 420 9.76 0.69 20.36
N VAL A 421 8.48 1.02 20.22
CA VAL A 421 7.82 2.16 20.87
C VAL A 421 6.73 1.61 21.76
N ASP A 422 6.93 1.76 23.08
CA ASP A 422 5.94 1.34 24.08
C ASP A 422 4.86 2.42 24.25
N PRO A 423 3.61 2.05 24.61
CA PRO A 423 2.56 3.02 24.92
C PRO A 423 2.92 3.82 26.18
N ASP A 424 2.65 5.13 26.15
CA ASP A 424 2.80 6.00 27.32
C ASP A 424 1.49 5.95 28.13
N PRO A 425 1.50 5.47 29.39
CA PRO A 425 0.29 5.33 30.20
C PRO A 425 -0.53 6.62 30.34
N VAL A 426 0.14 7.78 30.39
CA VAL A 426 -0.56 9.08 30.50
C VAL A 426 -1.36 9.38 29.22
N TRP A 427 -0.77 9.09 28.07
CA TRP A 427 -1.44 9.26 26.78
C TRP A 427 -2.53 8.21 26.56
N VAL A 428 -2.31 6.95 26.94
CA VAL A 428 -3.31 5.86 26.84
C VAL A 428 -4.60 6.25 27.57
N ASP A 429 -4.51 6.71 28.81
CA ASP A 429 -5.68 7.12 29.60
C ASP A 429 -6.40 8.34 29.01
N ALA A 430 -5.62 9.32 28.54
CA ALA A 430 -6.18 10.53 27.94
C ALA A 430 -6.86 10.23 26.58
N MET A 431 -6.24 9.38 25.76
CA MET A 431 -6.75 8.98 24.44
C MET A 431 -7.99 8.09 24.53
N ALA A 432 -8.16 7.31 25.59
CA ALA A 432 -9.35 6.46 25.75
C ALA A 432 -10.65 7.29 25.70
N ARG A 433 -10.71 8.44 26.38
CA ARG A 433 -11.87 9.34 26.34
C ARG A 433 -12.07 9.99 24.97
N ARG A 434 -10.99 10.38 24.32
CA ARG A 434 -11.06 10.98 22.97
C ARG A 434 -11.45 9.94 21.92
N TYR A 435 -11.09 8.69 22.10
CA TYR A 435 -11.53 7.61 21.22
C TYR A 435 -13.05 7.43 21.23
N GLU A 436 -13.69 7.44 22.41
CA GLU A 436 -15.15 7.43 22.51
C GLU A 436 -15.79 8.62 21.77
N ARG A 437 -15.20 9.80 21.91
CA ARG A 437 -15.64 10.99 21.16
C ARG A 437 -15.41 10.84 19.65
N PHE A 438 -14.26 10.28 19.25
CA PHE A 438 -13.96 9.98 17.85
C PHE A 438 -14.99 9.05 17.22
N LEU A 439 -15.42 8.00 17.90
CA LEU A 439 -16.46 7.07 17.42
C LEU A 439 -17.78 7.80 17.11
N GLN A 440 -18.16 8.78 17.95
CA GLN A 440 -19.38 9.58 17.74
C GLN A 440 -19.29 10.50 16.51
N VAL A 441 -18.15 11.15 16.29
CA VAL A 441 -18.00 12.14 15.21
C VAL A 441 -17.58 11.52 13.88
N SER A 442 -17.11 10.28 13.90
CA SER A 442 -16.73 9.52 12.71
C SER A 442 -17.79 8.53 12.23
N ALA A 443 -18.93 8.45 12.92
CA ALA A 443 -20.06 7.58 12.58
C ALA A 443 -20.75 7.95 11.24
#